data_0534fff91edc54329e0dc304634ca690
#
_entry.id   0534fff91edc54329e0dc304634ca690
#
_cell.length_a   1.000
_cell.length_b   1.000
_cell.length_c   1.000
_cell.angle_alpha   90.00
_cell.angle_beta   90.00
_cell.angle_gamma   90.00
#
_symmetry.space_group_name_H-M   'P 1'
#
loop_
_entity.id
_entity.type
_entity.pdbx_description
1 polymer ?
#
loop_
_entity_poly.entity_id
_entity_poly.type
_entity_poly.pdbx_seq_one_letter_code
_entity_poly.pdbx_strand_id
1 'polypeptide(L)' 'MPWKASSVMEERLRFVVRLLDGEAMTDVCREFGVSRKAGYKIFDRYRNRVWRP' A
#
# COMPACT_ATOMS: atom_id res chain seq x y z
N MET A 1 9.09 19.34 11.37
CA MET A 1 9.49 18.73 11.23
C MET A 1 9.23 18.12 10.39
N PRO A 2 9.35 17.97 9.81
CA PRO A 2 9.08 17.41 8.90
C PRO A 2 9.30 16.26 8.83
N TRP A 3 9.32 15.64 9.02
CA TRP A 3 9.55 14.59 9.09
C TRP A 3 9.06 14.04 8.10
N LYS A 4 8.79 14.13 7.33
CA LYS A 4 8.35 13.62 6.43
C LYS A 4 8.82 12.67 6.04
N ALA A 5 9.23 12.26 6.16
CA ALA A 5 9.83 11.33 5.85
C ALA A 5 9.16 10.21 5.60
N SER A 6 8.38 10.07 4.85
CA SER A 6 7.79 8.90 4.62
C SER A 6 8.70 8.03 3.94
N SER A 7 8.98 6.93 4.35
CA SER A 7 9.84 6.04 3.66
C SER A 7 9.02 5.28 2.66
N VAL A 8 9.69 4.67 1.72
CA VAL A 8 9.02 3.88 0.70
C VAL A 8 8.23 2.77 1.34
N MET A 9 8.80 2.15 2.35
CA MET A 9 8.12 1.07 3.01
C MET A 9 6.83 1.53 3.65
N GLU A 10 6.85 2.69 4.25
CA GLU A 10 5.67 3.19 4.89
C GLU A 10 4.57 3.44 3.87
N GLU A 11 4.92 3.95 2.73
CA GLU A 11 3.95 4.19 1.68
C GLU A 11 3.33 2.89 1.23
N ARG A 12 4.13 1.86 1.10
CA ARG A 12 3.62 0.59 0.64
C ARG A 12 2.74 -0.05 1.69
N LEU A 13 3.07 0.13 2.95
CA LEU A 13 2.24 -0.40 4.00
C LEU A 13 0.87 0.28 3.99
N ARG A 14 0.85 1.57 3.73
CA ARG A 14 -0.41 2.27 3.66
C ARG A 14 -1.22 1.76 2.50
N PHE A 15 -0.56 1.49 1.39
CA PHE A 15 -1.23 0.96 0.22
C PHE A 15 -1.94 -0.34 0.59
N VAL A 16 -1.24 -1.22 1.26
CA VAL A 16 -1.81 -2.51 1.62
C VAL A 16 -2.94 -2.35 2.64
N VAL A 17 -2.77 -1.46 3.57
CA VAL A 17 -3.81 -1.24 4.57
C VAL A 17 -5.10 -0.80 3.91
N ARG A 18 -5.02 0.06 2.90
CA ARG A 18 -6.21 0.50 2.22
C ARG A 18 -6.91 -0.65 1.52
N LEU A 19 -6.13 -1.54 0.94
CA LEU A 19 -6.70 -2.69 0.27
C LEU A 19 -7.34 -3.64 1.28
N LEU A 20 -6.70 -3.82 2.41
CA LEU A 20 -7.26 -4.69 3.43
C LEU A 20 -8.53 -4.09 4.02
N ASP A 21 -8.65 -2.77 3.93
CA ASP A 21 -9.80 -2.09 4.44
C ASP A 21 -11.00 -2.25 3.51
N GLY A 22 -10.79 -2.82 2.36
CA GLY A 22 -11.89 -3.06 1.45
C GLY A 22 -11.89 -2.19 0.21
N GLU A 23 -10.88 -1.41 -0.02
CA GLU A 23 -10.86 -0.55 -1.18
C GLU A 23 -10.45 -1.31 -2.42
N ALA A 24 -10.89 -0.83 -3.56
CA ALA A 24 -10.58 -1.52 -4.80
C ALA A 24 -9.14 -1.31 -5.20
N MET A 25 -8.53 -2.34 -5.73
CA MET A 25 -7.15 -2.26 -6.15
C MET A 25 -6.96 -1.14 -7.17
N THR A 26 -7.87 -1.02 -8.10
CA THR A 26 -7.76 -0.01 -9.12
C THR A 26 -7.75 1.40 -8.54
N ASP A 27 -8.64 1.64 -7.61
CA ASP A 27 -8.72 2.95 -6.99
C ASP A 27 -7.46 3.28 -6.19
N VAL A 28 -7.00 2.33 -5.42
CA VAL A 28 -5.82 2.56 -4.62
C VAL A 28 -4.59 2.76 -5.48
N CYS A 29 -4.46 1.95 -6.51
CA CYS A 29 -3.34 2.10 -7.42
C CYS A 29 -3.33 3.46 -8.07
N ARG A 30 -4.51 3.92 -8.46
CA ARG A 30 -4.61 5.20 -9.09
C ARG A 30 -4.22 6.31 -8.14
N GLU A 31 -4.65 6.20 -6.92
CA GLU A 31 -4.35 7.19 -5.93
C GLU A 31 -2.86 7.24 -5.61
N PHE A 32 -2.23 6.09 -5.58
CA PHE A 32 -0.81 6.02 -5.29
C PHE A 32 0.07 6.18 -6.52
N GLY A 33 -0.52 6.21 -7.69
CA GLY A 33 0.26 6.38 -8.89
C GLY A 33 1.06 5.17 -9.31
N VAL A 34 0.55 3.99 -9.05
CA VAL A 34 1.24 2.77 -9.45
C VAL A 34 0.34 1.95 -10.34
N SER A 35 0.92 1.06 -11.12
CA SER A 35 0.13 0.22 -11.99
C SER A 35 -0.48 -0.92 -11.18
N ARG A 36 -1.49 -1.56 -11.75
CA ARG A 36 -2.12 -2.65 -11.05
C ARG A 36 -1.15 -3.79 -10.81
N LYS A 37 -0.29 -4.03 -11.79
CA LYS A 37 0.68 -5.09 -11.63
C LYS A 37 1.57 -4.80 -10.43
N ALA A 38 2.04 -3.57 -10.31
CA ALA A 38 2.87 -3.20 -9.19
C ALA A 38 2.06 -3.27 -7.91
N GLY A 39 0.80 -2.91 -7.99
CA GLY A 39 -0.05 -2.94 -6.82
C GLY A 39 -0.22 -4.34 -6.25
N TYR A 40 -0.45 -5.30 -7.12
CA TYR A 40 -0.59 -6.67 -6.67
C TYR A 40 0.70 -7.18 -6.06
N LYS A 41 1.83 -6.78 -6.65
CA LYS A 41 3.09 -7.21 -6.12
C LYS A 41 3.33 -6.63 -4.74
N ILE A 42 3.02 -5.37 -4.57
CA ILE A 42 3.19 -4.73 -3.29
C ILE A 42 2.28 -5.38 -2.26
N PHE A 43 1.05 -5.62 -2.63
CA PHE A 43 0.10 -6.21 -1.73
C PHE A 43 0.57 -7.59 -1.27
N ASP A 44 0.98 -8.40 -2.22
CA ASP A 44 1.42 -9.74 -1.89
C ASP A 44 2.64 -9.72 -1.01
N ARG A 45 3.51 -8.75 -1.21
CA ARG A 45 4.73 -8.70 -0.44
C ARG A 45 4.54 -8.17 0.97
N TYR A 46 3.72 -7.16 1.11
CA TYR A 46 3.59 -6.51 2.40
C TYR A 46 2.35 -6.87 3.22
N ARG A 47 1.46 -7.61 2.67
CA ARG A 47 0.25 -7.92 3.42
C ARG A 47 0.55 -8.66 4.71
N ASN A 48 1.59 -9.48 4.71
CA ASN A 48 1.93 -10.20 5.92
C ASN A 48 2.47 -9.27 6.98
N ARG A 49 3.08 -8.19 6.56
CA ARG A 49 3.66 -7.29 7.53
C ARG A 49 2.63 -6.43 8.20
N VAL A 50 1.62 -6.01 7.47
CA VAL A 50 0.62 -5.19 8.08
C VAL A 50 -0.44 -6.00 8.72
N TRP A 51 -0.56 -7.25 8.36
CA TRP A 51 -1.61 -8.07 8.92
C TRP A 51 -1.40 -8.30 10.38
N ARG A 52 -2.45 -8.22 11.19
CA ARG A 52 -2.29 -8.49 12.51
C ARG A 52 -3.42 -9.23 12.96
N PRO A 53 -3.43 -10.04 13.87
CA PRO A 53 -4.52 -10.88 14.38
C PRO A 53 -5.67 -10.12 14.94
#